data_d05a63d6d518c7df9e3bbd9d5296e886
#
_entry.id   d05a63d6d518c7df9e3bbd9d5296e886
#
_cell.length_a   1.000
_cell.length_b   1.000
_cell.length_c   1.000
_cell.angle_alpha   90.00
_cell.angle_beta   90.00
_cell.angle_gamma   90.00
#
_symmetry.space_group_name_H-M   'P 1'
#
loop_
_entity.id
_entity.type
_entity.pdbx_description
1 polymer ?
#
loop_
_entity_poly.entity_id
_entity_poly.type
_entity_poly.pdbx_seq_one_letter_code
_entity_poly.pdbx_strand_id
1 'polypeptide(L)'
;LYLEYAYKLAIGNGQLAIGVDLGFLNLSFKIDSVDTGTGDEYHQNDALIDQLKGGGSEKGASGMGFDMGAGVYYSAPTWWAGVSYAHITQPHMEWGDNTTIKVNGTMYVAGGYNWQLKNKDWMLLPSMMLQTDFKSWDVNLTMLAQLKKRYRFGLGYRIAGSVNVQ
;
A
#
# COMPACT_ATOMS: atom_id res chain seq x y z
N LEU A 1 -4.81 13.15 6.15
CA LEU A 1 -5.73 13.90 5.31
C LEU A 1 -5.19 13.93 3.89
N TYR A 2 -6.00 13.51 2.88
CA TYR A 2 -5.60 13.54 1.46
C TYR A 2 -6.62 14.31 0.65
N LEU A 3 -6.13 15.06 -0.34
CA LEU A 3 -6.89 15.65 -1.43
C LEU A 3 -6.55 14.87 -2.69
N GLU A 4 -7.56 14.34 -3.36
CA GLU A 4 -7.40 13.55 -4.57
C GLU A 4 -8.08 14.24 -5.74
N TYR A 5 -7.39 14.26 -6.89
CA TYR A 5 -7.93 14.77 -8.13
C TYR A 5 -7.65 13.80 -9.27
N ALA A 6 -8.65 13.53 -10.08
CA ALA A 6 -8.51 12.70 -11.26
C ALA A 6 -9.17 13.32 -12.48
N TYR A 7 -8.43 13.39 -13.58
CA TYR A 7 -8.93 13.84 -14.88
C TYR A 7 -9.14 12.63 -15.79
N LYS A 8 -10.31 12.58 -16.43
CA LYS A 8 -10.70 11.47 -17.31
C LYS A 8 -10.83 11.94 -18.75
N LEU A 9 -10.21 11.18 -19.65
CA LEU A 9 -10.20 11.42 -21.09
C LEU A 9 -10.79 10.20 -21.80
N ALA A 10 -11.70 10.41 -22.73
CA ALA A 10 -12.15 9.35 -23.63
C ALA A 10 -11.08 9.13 -24.71
N ILE A 11 -10.49 7.95 -24.78
CA ILE A 11 -9.47 7.60 -25.78
C ILE A 11 -9.84 6.25 -26.41
N GLY A 12 -10.05 6.27 -27.74
CA GLY A 12 -10.48 5.08 -28.47
C GLY A 12 -11.85 4.59 -27.97
N ASN A 13 -11.91 3.31 -27.60
CA ASN A 13 -13.11 2.68 -27.05
C ASN A 13 -13.12 2.61 -25.51
N GLY A 14 -12.19 3.31 -24.85
CA GLY A 14 -12.04 3.30 -23.41
C GLY A 14 -11.88 4.70 -22.81
N GLN A 15 -11.49 4.73 -21.54
CA GLN A 15 -11.23 5.95 -20.77
C GLN A 15 -9.86 5.88 -20.13
N LEU A 16 -9.06 6.91 -20.33
CA LEU A 16 -7.83 7.14 -19.60
C LEU A 16 -8.13 8.06 -18.41
N ALA A 17 -7.71 7.67 -17.24
CA ALA A 17 -7.75 8.51 -16.04
C ALA A 17 -6.31 8.79 -15.59
N ILE A 18 -6.02 10.04 -15.31
CA ILE A 18 -4.76 10.50 -14.71
C ILE A 18 -5.12 11.10 -13.37
N GLY A 19 -4.54 10.61 -12.31
CA GLY A 19 -4.83 11.00 -10.94
C GLY A 19 -3.60 11.45 -10.20
N VAL A 20 -3.78 12.38 -9.28
CA VAL A 20 -2.79 12.81 -8.30
C VAL A 20 -3.45 12.89 -6.94
N ASP A 21 -2.71 12.56 -5.91
CA ASP A 21 -3.10 12.75 -4.52
C ASP A 21 -2.03 13.57 -3.79
N LEU A 22 -2.49 14.42 -2.89
CA LEU A 22 -1.66 15.29 -2.07
C LEU A 22 -2.20 15.24 -0.65
N GLY A 23 -1.34 15.07 0.32
CA GLY A 23 -1.80 14.97 1.69
C GLY A 23 -0.72 15.04 2.75
N PHE A 24 -1.16 14.79 3.96
CA PHE A 24 -0.29 14.68 5.12
C PHE A 24 -0.46 13.30 5.75
N LEU A 25 0.63 12.59 5.86
CA LEU A 25 0.72 11.36 6.61
C LEU A 25 1.05 11.69 8.07
N ASN A 26 0.21 11.25 8.98
CA ASN A 26 0.46 11.35 10.41
C ASN A 26 0.62 9.95 10.96
N LEU A 27 1.77 9.69 11.56
CA LEU A 27 2.05 8.44 12.25
C LEU A 27 2.15 8.74 13.75
N SER A 28 1.27 8.15 14.54
CA SER A 28 1.32 8.28 15.99
C SER A 28 1.26 6.89 16.63
N PHE A 29 2.15 6.63 17.56
CA PHE A 29 2.13 5.42 18.37
C PHE A 29 2.03 5.79 19.84
N LYS A 30 1.08 5.19 20.52
CA LYS A 30 1.01 5.21 21.98
C LYS A 30 1.46 3.84 22.47
N ILE A 31 2.44 3.83 23.34
CA ILE A 31 2.87 2.62 24.03
C ILE A 31 2.36 2.76 25.44
N ASP A 32 1.28 2.09 25.77
CA ASP A 32 0.67 2.13 27.11
C ASP A 32 1.48 1.35 28.13
N SER A 33 2.15 0.28 27.72
CA SER A 33 3.07 -0.50 28.58
C SER A 33 4.02 -1.33 27.74
N VAL A 34 5.27 -1.40 28.14
CA VAL A 34 6.25 -2.38 27.64
C VAL A 34 6.45 -3.40 28.72
N ASP A 35 5.93 -4.61 28.51
CA ASP A 35 6.23 -5.74 29.38
C ASP A 35 7.59 -6.33 28.93
N THR A 36 8.62 -6.04 29.69
CA THR A 36 9.99 -6.51 29.42
C THR A 36 10.24 -7.92 29.98
N GLY A 37 9.20 -8.62 30.42
CA GLY A 37 9.35 -9.93 31.04
C GLY A 37 10.04 -9.85 32.40
N THR A 38 9.53 -10.55 33.37
CA THR A 38 10.18 -10.67 34.68
C THR A 38 11.32 -11.66 34.59
N GLY A 39 12.56 -11.18 34.57
CA GLY A 39 13.71 -12.06 34.93
C GLY A 39 14.92 -12.11 34.02
N ASP A 40 14.91 -11.54 32.82
CA ASP A 40 16.08 -11.56 31.98
C ASP A 40 16.85 -10.24 32.02
N GLU A 41 18.04 -10.28 32.63
CA GLU A 41 18.97 -9.12 32.69
C GLU A 41 19.41 -8.59 31.32
N TYR A 42 19.14 -9.34 30.23
CA TYR A 42 19.59 -9.00 28.87
C TYR A 42 18.90 -7.79 28.24
N HIS A 43 17.74 -7.42 28.73
CA HIS A 43 16.98 -6.28 28.17
C HIS A 43 16.89 -5.05 29.09
N GLN A 44 17.52 -5.10 30.27
CA GLN A 44 17.46 -4.00 31.23
C GLN A 44 18.25 -2.75 30.79
N ASN A 45 19.19 -2.89 29.85
CA ASN A 45 20.05 -1.82 29.34
C ASN A 45 19.88 -1.59 27.82
N ASP A 46 18.74 -1.97 27.25
CA ASP A 46 18.48 -1.67 25.85
C ASP A 46 18.11 -0.18 25.71
N ALA A 47 18.97 0.57 25.03
CA ALA A 47 18.80 2.00 24.81
C ALA A 47 17.45 2.34 24.16
N LEU A 48 16.87 1.44 23.39
CA LEU A 48 15.56 1.58 22.78
C LEU A 48 14.45 1.45 23.83
N ILE A 49 14.59 0.51 24.75
CA ILE A 49 13.64 0.29 25.85
C ILE A 49 13.75 1.44 26.86
N ASP A 50 14.95 1.94 27.13
CA ASP A 50 15.16 3.10 28.03
C ASP A 50 14.59 4.39 27.41
N GLN A 51 14.71 4.58 26.11
CA GLN A 51 14.02 5.68 25.41
C GLN A 51 12.50 5.56 25.46
N LEU A 52 11.97 4.34 25.37
CA LEU A 52 10.54 4.08 25.50
C LEU A 52 10.04 4.22 26.94
N LYS A 53 10.88 3.90 27.95
CA LYS A 53 10.58 4.06 29.37
C LYS A 53 10.90 5.44 29.93
N GLY A 54 11.94 6.11 29.44
CA GLY A 54 12.42 7.40 29.93
C GLY A 54 11.70 8.62 29.39
N GLY A 55 10.97 8.46 28.28
CA GLY A 55 10.03 9.47 27.81
C GLY A 55 8.75 9.36 28.63
N GLY A 56 8.69 10.11 29.74
CA GLY A 56 7.57 10.09 30.70
C GLY A 56 6.21 9.87 30.02
N SER A 57 5.50 8.94 30.52
CA SER A 57 4.27 8.21 30.19
C SER A 57 3.11 8.91 29.44
N GLU A 58 3.33 10.03 28.78
CA GLU A 58 2.26 10.73 28.03
C GLU A 58 2.67 11.27 26.66
N LYS A 59 3.94 11.13 26.24
CA LYS A 59 4.37 11.59 24.93
C LYS A 59 4.45 10.41 23.97
N GLY A 60 3.31 10.04 23.39
CA GLY A 60 3.32 9.24 22.17
C GLY A 60 4.18 9.95 21.12
N ALA A 61 5.12 9.23 20.52
CA ALA A 61 5.86 9.77 19.38
C ALA A 61 4.89 9.98 18.22
N SER A 62 4.86 11.17 17.67
CA SER A 62 4.06 11.50 16.50
C SER A 62 4.92 12.23 15.47
N GLY A 63 4.87 11.79 14.25
CA GLY A 63 5.51 12.45 13.13
C GLY A 63 4.48 12.78 12.05
N MET A 64 4.61 13.94 11.43
CA MET A 64 3.79 14.35 10.31
C MET A 64 4.70 14.68 9.12
N GLY A 65 4.36 14.13 7.95
CA GLY A 65 5.08 14.37 6.70
C GLY A 65 4.14 14.69 5.56
N PHE A 66 4.55 15.59 4.66
CA PHE A 66 3.84 15.84 3.42
C PHE A 66 4.04 14.65 2.48
N ASP A 67 2.95 14.19 1.89
CA ASP A 67 2.93 13.03 1.02
C ASP A 67 2.18 13.32 -0.27
N MET A 68 2.62 12.69 -1.35
CA MET A 68 1.97 12.78 -2.65
C MET A 68 2.09 11.47 -3.42
N GLY A 69 1.11 11.24 -4.26
CA GLY A 69 1.07 10.14 -5.19
C GLY A 69 0.55 10.56 -6.56
N ALA A 70 0.81 9.73 -7.54
CA ALA A 70 0.27 9.92 -8.89
C ALA A 70 0.02 8.57 -9.55
N GLY A 71 -0.95 8.55 -10.47
CA GLY A 71 -1.27 7.33 -11.19
C GLY A 71 -1.96 7.57 -12.52
N VAL A 72 -1.88 6.56 -13.35
CA VAL A 72 -2.56 6.51 -14.65
C VAL A 72 -3.32 5.19 -14.74
N TYR A 73 -4.55 5.27 -15.19
CA TYR A 73 -5.43 4.12 -15.32
C TYR A 73 -6.17 4.18 -16.64
N TYR A 74 -6.13 3.09 -17.41
CA TYR A 74 -6.90 2.95 -18.63
C TYR A 74 -7.92 1.82 -18.49
N SER A 75 -9.14 2.07 -18.88
CA SER A 75 -10.25 1.13 -18.82
C SER A 75 -10.94 1.03 -20.18
N ALA A 76 -10.92 -0.14 -20.76
CA ALA A 76 -11.68 -0.52 -21.96
C ALA A 76 -12.80 -1.50 -21.58
N PRO A 77 -13.75 -1.80 -22.47
CA PRO A 77 -14.84 -2.74 -22.17
C PRO A 77 -14.39 -4.14 -21.76
N THR A 78 -13.24 -4.58 -22.29
CA THR A 78 -12.75 -5.97 -22.09
C THR A 78 -11.51 -6.07 -21.22
N TRP A 79 -10.79 -4.98 -20.98
CA TRP A 79 -9.57 -5.00 -20.19
C TRP A 79 -9.32 -3.65 -19.52
N TRP A 80 -8.50 -3.66 -18.51
CA TRP A 80 -8.04 -2.46 -17.83
C TRP A 80 -6.60 -2.64 -17.37
N ALA A 81 -5.87 -1.54 -17.28
CA ALA A 81 -4.52 -1.52 -16.73
C ALA A 81 -4.27 -0.18 -16.03
N GLY A 82 -3.43 -0.20 -15.02
CA GLY A 82 -3.06 0.99 -14.28
C GLY A 82 -1.67 0.87 -13.68
N VAL A 83 -1.05 2.03 -13.53
CA VAL A 83 0.23 2.21 -12.84
C VAL A 83 0.08 3.39 -11.91
N SER A 84 0.52 3.23 -10.67
CA SER A 84 0.58 4.33 -9.71
C SER A 84 1.86 4.26 -8.90
N TYR A 85 2.27 5.40 -8.40
CA TYR A 85 3.40 5.55 -7.49
C TYR A 85 2.95 6.36 -6.29
N ALA A 86 2.93 5.72 -5.13
CA ALA A 86 2.59 6.32 -3.85
C ALA A 86 3.86 6.73 -3.10
N HIS A 87 3.72 7.69 -2.20
CA HIS A 87 4.80 8.21 -1.37
C HIS A 87 5.98 8.75 -2.19
N ILE A 88 5.68 9.57 -3.22
CA ILE A 88 6.71 10.19 -4.09
C ILE A 88 7.68 11.03 -3.27
N THR A 89 7.19 11.74 -2.28
CA THR A 89 7.99 12.60 -1.40
C THR A 89 8.82 11.82 -0.39
N GLN A 90 8.53 10.52 -0.19
CA GLN A 90 9.19 9.67 0.79
C GLN A 90 9.34 10.38 2.15
N PRO A 91 8.23 10.78 2.80
CA PRO A 91 8.32 11.62 3.97
C PRO A 91 9.17 10.98 5.07
N HIS A 92 10.03 11.80 5.64
CA HIS A 92 10.83 11.44 6.79
C HIS A 92 10.11 11.98 8.03
N MET A 93 9.85 11.10 8.97
CA MET A 93 9.20 11.47 10.23
C MET A 93 10.18 11.25 11.35
N GLU A 94 10.46 12.30 12.10
CA GLU A 94 11.30 12.23 13.28
C GLU A 94 10.52 11.59 14.41
N TRP A 95 11.08 10.58 15.02
CA TRP A 95 10.50 9.85 16.11
C TRP A 95 11.41 9.95 17.35
N GLY A 96 11.00 10.74 18.33
CA GLY A 96 11.84 11.03 19.48
C GLY A 96 13.12 11.75 19.07
N ASP A 97 14.12 11.72 19.92
CA ASP A 97 15.33 12.54 19.73
C ASP A 97 16.32 11.98 18.68
N ASN A 98 16.23 10.69 18.31
CA ASN A 98 17.26 10.04 17.47
C ASN A 98 16.74 9.04 16.44
N THR A 99 15.45 8.89 16.26
CA THR A 99 14.92 7.90 15.31
C THR A 99 14.14 8.59 14.19
N THR A 100 14.57 8.35 12.94
CA THR A 100 13.86 8.84 11.75
C THR A 100 13.21 7.66 11.03
N ILE A 101 11.90 7.71 10.86
CA ILE A 101 11.16 6.74 10.06
C ILE A 101 10.99 7.32 8.67
N LYS A 102 11.48 6.59 7.67
CA LYS A 102 11.31 6.93 6.26
C LYS A 102 10.22 6.05 5.65
N VAL A 103 9.23 6.68 5.03
CA VAL A 103 8.24 5.96 4.22
C VAL A 103 8.80 5.79 2.82
N ASN A 104 8.97 4.54 2.39
CA ASN A 104 9.47 4.26 1.04
C ASN A 104 8.40 4.50 -0.01
N GLY A 105 8.82 5.06 -1.14
CA GLY A 105 7.97 5.14 -2.32
C GLY A 105 7.61 3.75 -2.83
N THR A 106 6.35 3.55 -3.19
CA THR A 106 5.83 2.26 -3.63
C THR A 106 5.17 2.38 -4.98
N MET A 107 5.59 1.53 -5.91
CA MET A 107 5.00 1.41 -7.24
C MET A 107 3.97 0.28 -7.27
N TYR A 108 2.84 0.56 -7.87
CA TYR A 108 1.78 -0.40 -8.14
C TYR A 108 1.54 -0.50 -9.64
N VAL A 109 1.52 -1.72 -10.16
CA VAL A 109 1.13 -2.02 -11.53
C VAL A 109 0.02 -3.05 -11.47
N ALA A 110 -1.13 -2.74 -12.04
CA ALA A 110 -2.26 -3.65 -12.01
C ALA A 110 -2.92 -3.75 -13.39
N GLY A 111 -3.52 -4.89 -13.66
CA GLY A 111 -4.28 -5.10 -14.87
C GLY A 111 -5.22 -6.28 -14.76
N GLY A 112 -6.25 -6.24 -15.58
CA GLY A 112 -7.24 -7.30 -15.61
C GLY A 112 -7.99 -7.39 -16.93
N TYR A 113 -8.63 -8.52 -17.12
CA TYR A 113 -9.38 -8.81 -18.32
C TYR A 113 -10.80 -9.27 -17.99
N ASN A 114 -11.77 -8.83 -18.79
CA ASN A 114 -13.18 -9.21 -18.67
C ASN A 114 -13.50 -10.25 -19.76
N TRP A 115 -13.39 -11.52 -19.43
CA TRP A 115 -13.59 -12.61 -20.37
C TRP A 115 -15.02 -13.13 -20.30
N GLN A 116 -15.83 -12.72 -21.27
CA GLN A 116 -17.18 -13.25 -21.43
C GLN A 116 -17.11 -14.64 -22.05
N LEU A 117 -17.59 -15.66 -21.33
CA LEU A 117 -17.67 -17.02 -21.86
C LEU A 117 -18.77 -17.14 -22.91
N LYS A 118 -18.71 -18.24 -23.72
CA LYS A 118 -19.75 -18.56 -24.72
C LYS A 118 -21.15 -18.61 -24.10
N ASN A 119 -21.25 -19.14 -22.88
CA ASN A 119 -22.44 -18.99 -22.05
C ASN A 119 -22.43 -17.58 -21.44
N LYS A 120 -23.31 -16.71 -21.94
CA LYS A 120 -23.41 -15.30 -21.54
C LYS A 120 -23.71 -15.08 -20.04
N ASP A 121 -24.12 -16.14 -19.34
CA ASP A 121 -24.35 -16.09 -17.90
C ASP A 121 -23.03 -16.02 -17.10
N TRP A 122 -21.91 -16.45 -17.68
CA TRP A 122 -20.63 -16.52 -17.01
C TRP A 122 -19.63 -15.53 -17.57
N MET A 123 -18.96 -14.83 -16.69
CA MET A 123 -17.82 -13.95 -16.99
C MET A 123 -16.66 -14.32 -16.08
N LEU A 124 -15.46 -14.48 -16.62
CA LEU A 124 -14.23 -14.62 -15.86
C LEU A 124 -13.47 -13.30 -15.84
N LEU A 125 -12.94 -12.96 -14.70
CA LEU A 125 -12.27 -11.68 -14.43
C LEU A 125 -10.88 -11.96 -13.81
N PRO A 126 -9.90 -12.46 -14.60
CA PRO A 126 -8.54 -12.55 -14.15
C PRO A 126 -7.95 -11.16 -13.95
N SER A 127 -7.19 -10.99 -12.88
CA SER A 127 -6.46 -9.77 -12.61
C SER A 127 -5.14 -10.05 -11.91
N MET A 128 -4.19 -9.15 -12.09
CA MET A 128 -2.88 -9.18 -11.46
C MET A 128 -2.55 -7.81 -10.92
N MET A 129 -1.90 -7.77 -9.76
CA MET A 129 -1.32 -6.55 -9.19
C MET A 129 0.10 -6.86 -8.72
N LEU A 130 1.05 -6.07 -9.17
CA LEU A 130 2.43 -6.02 -8.69
C LEU A 130 2.57 -4.77 -7.81
N GLN A 131 3.10 -4.97 -6.62
CA GLN A 131 3.52 -3.90 -5.71
C GLN A 131 5.02 -4.03 -5.47
N THR A 132 5.77 -2.94 -5.53
CA THR A 132 7.20 -2.95 -5.23
C THR A 132 7.68 -1.60 -4.69
N ASP A 133 8.61 -1.66 -3.75
CA ASP A 133 9.41 -0.53 -3.27
C ASP A 133 10.85 -0.58 -3.79
N PHE A 134 11.09 -1.38 -4.86
CA PHE A 134 12.37 -1.69 -5.48
C PHE A 134 13.35 -2.50 -4.61
N LYS A 135 12.99 -2.79 -3.36
CA LYS A 135 13.72 -3.70 -2.46
C LYS A 135 12.96 -4.99 -2.22
N SER A 136 11.67 -4.89 -2.16
CA SER A 136 10.74 -6.00 -2.06
C SER A 136 9.70 -5.93 -3.18
N TRP A 137 9.09 -7.06 -3.48
CA TRP A 137 8.02 -7.14 -4.45
C TRP A 137 6.93 -8.10 -3.97
N ASP A 138 5.73 -7.82 -4.39
CA ASP A 138 4.54 -8.56 -4.06
C ASP A 138 3.65 -8.67 -5.29
N VAL A 139 3.31 -9.87 -5.69
CA VAL A 139 2.42 -10.13 -6.83
C VAL A 139 1.16 -10.79 -6.31
N ASN A 140 0.04 -10.16 -6.56
CA ASN A 140 -1.28 -10.69 -6.26
C ASN A 140 -1.96 -11.10 -7.55
N LEU A 141 -2.30 -12.38 -7.66
CA LEU A 141 -3.07 -12.94 -8.76
C LEU A 141 -4.49 -13.22 -8.27
N THR A 142 -5.48 -12.77 -9.00
CA THR A 142 -6.88 -12.98 -8.63
C THR A 142 -7.67 -13.48 -9.84
N MET A 143 -8.47 -14.51 -9.62
CA MET A 143 -9.44 -15.01 -10.58
C MET A 143 -10.83 -14.91 -9.97
N LEU A 144 -11.69 -14.08 -10.57
CA LEU A 144 -13.10 -14.00 -10.20
C LEU A 144 -13.95 -14.63 -11.29
N ALA A 145 -14.93 -15.43 -10.91
CA ALA A 145 -15.99 -15.93 -11.78
C ALA A 145 -17.31 -15.24 -11.37
N GLN A 146 -17.95 -14.61 -12.34
CA GLN A 146 -19.24 -13.96 -12.15
C GLN A 146 -20.33 -14.70 -12.89
N LEU A 147 -21.41 -15.05 -12.18
CA LEU A 147 -22.60 -15.71 -12.71
C LEU A 147 -23.78 -14.75 -12.72
N LYS A 148 -24.43 -14.60 -13.89
CA LYS A 148 -25.64 -13.78 -14.12
C LYS A 148 -25.54 -12.36 -13.57
N LYS A 149 -24.33 -11.79 -13.53
CA LYS A 149 -24.04 -10.47 -12.93
C LYS A 149 -24.45 -10.33 -11.45
N ARG A 150 -24.83 -11.42 -10.79
CA ARG A 150 -25.38 -11.42 -9.43
C ARG A 150 -24.46 -12.09 -8.42
N TYR A 151 -23.87 -13.22 -8.78
CA TYR A 151 -23.01 -14.00 -7.89
C TYR A 151 -21.57 -13.87 -8.35
N ARG A 152 -20.64 -13.71 -7.40
CA ARG A 152 -19.20 -13.67 -7.65
C ARG A 152 -18.50 -14.64 -6.73
N PHE A 153 -17.62 -15.45 -7.30
CA PHE A 153 -16.75 -16.38 -6.61
C PHE A 153 -15.33 -16.06 -7.01
N GLY A 154 -14.40 -16.10 -6.09
CA GLY A 154 -13.02 -15.76 -6.41
C GLY A 154 -12.01 -16.53 -5.60
N LEU A 155 -10.84 -16.68 -6.21
CA LEU A 155 -9.64 -17.20 -5.61
C LEU A 155 -8.52 -16.20 -5.84
N GLY A 156 -7.70 -15.99 -4.81
CA GLY A 156 -6.51 -15.14 -4.89
C GLY A 156 -5.28 -15.91 -4.44
N TYR A 157 -4.17 -15.63 -5.09
CA TYR A 157 -2.86 -16.15 -4.72
C TYR A 157 -1.85 -15.02 -4.65
N ARG A 158 -1.08 -14.97 -3.57
CA ARG A 158 -0.08 -13.94 -3.32
C ARG A 158 1.31 -14.55 -3.30
N ILE A 159 2.22 -13.94 -4.04
CA ILE A 159 3.63 -14.27 -4.09
C ILE A 159 4.40 -13.03 -3.62
N ALA A 160 5.22 -13.17 -2.59
CA ALA A 160 6.04 -12.09 -2.08
C ALA A 160 7.51 -12.50 -2.06
N GLY A 161 8.39 -11.55 -2.33
CA GLY A 161 9.83 -11.75 -2.31
C GLY A 161 10.57 -10.47 -1.91
N SER A 162 11.84 -10.62 -1.54
CA SER A 162 12.74 -9.51 -1.25
C SER A 162 14.06 -9.71 -1.96
N VAL A 163 14.66 -8.63 -2.42
CA VAL A 163 16.03 -8.63 -2.97
C VAL A 163 16.95 -8.17 -1.87
N ASN A 164 17.75 -9.10 -1.33
CA ASN A 164 18.82 -8.75 -0.41
C ASN A 164 19.98 -8.21 -1.24
N VAL A 165 20.17 -6.90 -1.25
CA VAL A 165 21.40 -6.27 -1.73
C VAL A 165 22.34 -6.26 -0.53
N GLN A 166 23.36 -7.15 -0.56
CA GLN A 166 24.49 -7.09 0.37
C GLN A 166 25.44 -5.97 -0.04
#